data_d06b6e99609915c6d41eca8559fefd9c
#
_entry.id   d06b6e99609915c6d41eca8559fefd9c
#
_cell.length_a   1.000
_cell.length_b   1.000
_cell.length_c   1.000
_cell.angle_alpha   90.00
_cell.angle_beta   90.00
_cell.angle_gamma   90.00
#
_symmetry.space_group_name_H-M   'P 1'
#
loop_
_entity.id
_entity.type
_entity.pdbx_description
1 polymer ?
#
loop_
_entity_poly.entity_id
_entity_poly.type
_entity_poly.pdbx_seq_one_letter_code
_entity_poly.pdbx_strand_id
1 'polypeptide(L)'
;MKYIYTVFLLVTIVACKSNLEEIKPTLVTEKTPHDTDDPAIWINKKNPEESIIFGTDKDEVNGGVYAFDLDGKIILEKSLTKVSYPNNVDVEYGFVLNDSTTTDILVFTEREKHQIRVYSIPDMKPLDKGGFQVFEDENNVEMKRPMGVSIYKNPENGNISAIVSRKSGPSDGYLYQYAFVSDSLGVHSNLIRKFGKFSGEKEIEAIVVDDALGFVYYSDESVGIRKYHASPKKGNAEISIFGGEHFKRDIEGIAIATYQGDRGFLIVSDQQDHSFNFFSRSTNSFVKKLNLGTLETDGCDVTTEALGSKYPNGLFVSMNDEQDFFFHALDSLKIAK
;
A
#
# COMPACT_ATOMS: atom_id res chain seq x y z
N MET A 1 66.98 1.26 -5.55
CA MET A 1 65.67 0.65 -5.73
C MET A 1 64.90 0.76 -4.40
N LYS A 2 63.87 1.61 -4.37
CA LYS A 2 62.99 1.75 -3.19
C LYS A 2 61.74 0.90 -3.49
N TYR A 3 61.48 -0.08 -2.65
CA TYR A 3 60.28 -0.89 -2.71
C TYR A 3 59.15 -0.15 -1.97
N ILE A 4 58.05 0.19 -2.69
CA ILE A 4 56.83 0.73 -2.13
C ILE A 4 55.93 -0.46 -1.82
N TYR A 5 55.68 -0.75 -0.57
CA TYR A 5 54.67 -1.73 -0.13
C TYR A 5 53.30 -1.04 -0.08
N THR A 6 52.42 -1.39 -1.00
CA THR A 6 51.03 -0.97 -0.97
C THR A 6 50.27 -1.91 -0.03
N VAL A 7 49.87 -1.40 1.13
CA VAL A 7 49.02 -2.13 2.08
C VAL A 7 47.58 -1.99 1.59
N PHE A 8 46.99 -3.09 1.14
CA PHE A 8 45.56 -3.16 0.86
C PHE A 8 44.79 -3.29 2.19
N LEU A 9 44.09 -2.24 2.61
CA LEU A 9 43.18 -2.28 3.76
C LEU A 9 41.86 -2.94 3.31
N LEU A 10 41.67 -4.20 3.69
CA LEU A 10 40.42 -4.92 3.47
C LEU A 10 39.39 -4.39 4.48
N VAL A 11 38.51 -3.49 4.04
CA VAL A 11 37.36 -3.04 4.85
C VAL A 11 36.30 -4.13 4.78
N THR A 12 36.21 -4.95 5.82
CA THR A 12 35.08 -5.86 6.01
C THR A 12 33.88 -5.05 6.44
N ILE A 13 32.92 -4.86 5.56
CA ILE A 13 31.60 -4.33 5.90
C ILE A 13 30.90 -5.41 6.73
N VAL A 14 30.89 -5.23 8.04
CA VAL A 14 30.04 -6.02 8.94
C VAL A 14 28.61 -5.50 8.75
N ALA A 15 27.83 -6.16 7.93
CA ALA A 15 26.39 -5.95 7.92
C ALA A 15 25.86 -6.32 9.32
N CYS A 16 25.44 -5.35 10.09
CA CYS A 16 24.67 -5.59 11.33
C CYS A 16 23.35 -6.25 10.93
N LYS A 17 23.25 -7.57 11.01
CA LYS A 17 21.97 -8.26 11.02
C LYS A 17 21.20 -7.81 12.26
N SER A 18 19.94 -7.45 12.12
CA SER A 18 19.04 -7.27 13.25
C SER A 18 19.07 -8.55 14.09
N ASN A 19 19.17 -8.41 15.42
CA ASN A 19 19.16 -9.58 16.34
C ASN A 19 17.72 -10.15 16.52
N LEU A 20 16.75 -9.76 15.69
CA LEU A 20 15.38 -10.22 15.77
C LEU A 20 15.29 -11.62 15.16
N GLU A 21 14.63 -12.53 15.89
CA GLU A 21 14.31 -13.86 15.35
C GLU A 21 13.38 -13.72 14.14
N GLU A 22 13.74 -14.39 13.05
CA GLU A 22 12.96 -14.39 11.83
C GLU A 22 11.70 -15.22 11.99
N ILE A 23 10.55 -14.62 11.69
CA ILE A 23 9.26 -15.30 11.56
C ILE A 23 9.10 -15.67 10.09
N LYS A 24 9.18 -16.97 9.80
CA LYS A 24 9.05 -17.49 8.43
C LYS A 24 7.64 -17.32 7.91
N PRO A 25 7.47 -17.04 6.60
CA PRO A 25 6.17 -16.98 5.97
C PRO A 25 5.47 -18.36 6.04
N THR A 26 4.15 -18.33 6.17
CA THR A 26 3.30 -19.50 6.03
C THR A 26 3.33 -20.03 4.60
N LEU A 27 3.47 -19.11 3.64
CA LEU A 27 3.51 -19.39 2.21
C LEU A 27 4.26 -18.27 1.47
N VAL A 28 4.92 -18.63 0.38
CA VAL A 28 5.48 -17.71 -0.61
C VAL A 28 4.71 -17.89 -1.92
N THR A 29 4.31 -16.81 -2.58
CA THR A 29 3.51 -16.87 -3.82
C THR A 29 4.33 -17.38 -5.02
N GLU A 30 3.64 -17.69 -6.10
CA GLU A 30 4.30 -17.75 -7.43
C GLU A 30 4.90 -16.39 -7.75
N LYS A 31 5.98 -16.40 -8.55
CA LYS A 31 6.71 -15.18 -8.91
C LYS A 31 5.99 -14.42 -10.03
N THR A 32 6.00 -13.10 -9.92
CA THR A 32 5.65 -12.22 -11.05
C THR A 32 6.82 -12.11 -12.03
N PRO A 33 6.58 -11.62 -13.26
CA PRO A 33 7.65 -11.55 -14.25
C PRO A 33 8.78 -10.56 -13.98
N HIS A 34 8.52 -9.46 -13.25
CA HIS A 34 9.46 -8.36 -13.12
C HIS A 34 9.76 -8.04 -11.65
N ASP A 35 9.23 -6.95 -11.13
CA ASP A 35 9.54 -6.42 -9.81
C ASP A 35 8.26 -6.18 -9.01
N THR A 36 8.05 -6.94 -7.94
CA THR A 36 6.89 -6.78 -7.06
C THR A 36 6.96 -5.48 -6.26
N ASP A 37 5.79 -4.90 -5.91
CA ASP A 37 5.71 -3.65 -5.17
C ASP A 37 4.70 -3.73 -4.03
N ASP A 38 3.43 -3.53 -4.31
CA ASP A 38 2.40 -3.35 -3.28
C ASP A 38 1.29 -4.40 -3.39
N PRO A 39 0.85 -5.02 -2.28
CA PRO A 39 -0.28 -5.93 -2.27
C PRO A 39 -1.54 -5.28 -1.72
N ALA A 40 -2.72 -5.78 -2.14
CA ALA A 40 -4.02 -5.50 -1.53
C ALA A 40 -4.85 -6.77 -1.37
N ILE A 41 -5.52 -6.93 -0.23
CA ILE A 41 -6.32 -8.12 0.10
C ILE A 41 -7.81 -7.83 -0.13
N TRP A 42 -8.39 -8.44 -1.17
CA TRP A 42 -9.84 -8.44 -1.33
C TRP A 42 -10.46 -9.67 -0.67
N ILE A 43 -11.40 -9.46 0.24
CA ILE A 43 -12.09 -10.51 0.96
C ILE A 43 -13.41 -10.83 0.27
N ASN A 44 -13.57 -12.06 -0.20
CA ASN A 44 -14.85 -12.53 -0.66
C ASN A 44 -15.78 -12.79 0.55
N LYS A 45 -16.64 -11.83 0.86
CA LYS A 45 -17.55 -11.93 2.02
C LYS A 45 -18.53 -13.11 1.95
N LYS A 46 -18.80 -13.66 0.75
CA LYS A 46 -19.70 -14.82 0.55
C LYS A 46 -18.97 -16.14 0.70
N ASN A 47 -17.73 -16.20 0.24
CA ASN A 47 -16.85 -17.35 0.35
C ASN A 47 -15.42 -16.90 0.65
N PRO A 48 -15.05 -16.76 1.93
CA PRO A 48 -13.74 -16.25 2.32
C PRO A 48 -12.55 -17.06 1.79
N GLU A 49 -12.74 -18.34 1.46
CA GLU A 49 -11.70 -19.18 0.85
C GLU A 49 -11.41 -18.82 -0.62
N GLU A 50 -12.27 -18.02 -1.25
CA GLU A 50 -12.09 -17.46 -2.60
C GLU A 50 -11.65 -15.98 -2.56
N SER A 51 -11.12 -15.52 -1.45
CA SER A 51 -10.50 -14.19 -1.36
C SER A 51 -9.29 -14.10 -2.27
N ILE A 52 -8.99 -12.90 -2.74
CA ILE A 52 -7.93 -12.65 -3.72
C ILE A 52 -6.94 -11.66 -3.14
N ILE A 53 -5.66 -11.94 -3.32
CA ILE A 53 -4.59 -11.00 -3.08
C ILE A 53 -4.18 -10.42 -4.44
N PHE A 54 -4.26 -9.11 -4.58
CA PHE A 54 -3.72 -8.41 -5.74
C PHE A 54 -2.32 -7.92 -5.39
N GLY A 55 -1.38 -8.07 -6.33
CA GLY A 55 -0.02 -7.59 -6.19
C GLY A 55 0.44 -6.88 -7.44
N THR A 56 1.07 -5.73 -7.29
CA THR A 56 1.64 -4.98 -8.41
C THR A 56 3.01 -5.54 -8.80
N ASP A 57 3.30 -5.45 -10.08
CA ASP A 57 4.55 -5.89 -10.74
C ASP A 57 5.06 -4.71 -11.58
N LYS A 58 6.08 -4.02 -11.07
CA LYS A 58 6.62 -2.78 -11.65
C LYS A 58 7.44 -3.06 -12.90
N ASP A 59 6.97 -2.64 -14.05
CA ASP A 59 7.75 -2.50 -15.28
C ASP A 59 7.18 -1.36 -16.11
N GLU A 60 8.03 -0.59 -16.76
CA GLU A 60 7.62 0.61 -17.50
C GLU A 60 6.61 0.32 -18.63
N VAL A 61 6.67 -0.87 -19.22
CA VAL A 61 5.92 -1.25 -20.42
C VAL A 61 5.03 -2.47 -20.20
N ASN A 62 5.55 -3.49 -19.51
CA ASN A 62 4.93 -4.81 -19.38
C ASN A 62 4.56 -5.17 -17.94
N GLY A 63 4.49 -4.19 -17.06
CA GLY A 63 4.04 -4.38 -15.70
C GLY A 63 2.63 -4.94 -15.61
N GLY A 64 2.19 -5.25 -14.41
CA GLY A 64 0.88 -5.85 -14.19
C GLY A 64 0.34 -5.69 -12.80
N VAL A 65 -0.93 -6.04 -12.61
CA VAL A 65 -1.51 -6.31 -11.31
C VAL A 65 -1.94 -7.77 -11.31
N TYR A 66 -1.20 -8.59 -10.59
CA TYR A 66 -1.41 -10.03 -10.53
C TYR A 66 -2.37 -10.38 -9.40
N ALA A 67 -3.32 -11.25 -9.69
CA ALA A 67 -4.24 -11.80 -8.72
C ALA A 67 -3.73 -13.16 -8.25
N PHE A 68 -3.69 -13.38 -6.94
CA PHE A 68 -3.29 -14.64 -6.32
C PHE A 68 -4.43 -15.21 -5.48
N ASP A 69 -4.56 -16.53 -5.49
CA ASP A 69 -5.41 -17.22 -4.54
C ASP A 69 -4.74 -17.38 -3.15
N LEU A 70 -5.45 -17.94 -2.20
CA LEU A 70 -4.92 -18.18 -0.84
C LEU A 70 -3.83 -19.27 -0.79
N ASP A 71 -3.59 -20.00 -1.87
CA ASP A 71 -2.46 -20.90 -2.05
C ASP A 71 -1.26 -20.23 -2.73
N GLY A 72 -1.36 -18.93 -2.99
CA GLY A 72 -0.31 -18.11 -3.62
C GLY A 72 -0.15 -18.37 -5.11
N LYS A 73 -1.15 -18.99 -5.77
CA LYS A 73 -1.15 -19.28 -7.19
C LYS A 73 -1.72 -18.10 -7.97
N ILE A 74 -1.10 -17.78 -9.10
CA ILE A 74 -1.58 -16.73 -9.99
C ILE A 74 -2.89 -17.14 -10.66
N ILE A 75 -3.91 -16.27 -10.55
CA ILE A 75 -5.20 -16.37 -11.23
C ILE A 75 -5.13 -15.49 -12.48
N LEU A 76 -4.67 -16.04 -13.60
CA LEU A 76 -4.41 -15.28 -14.83
C LEU A 76 -5.63 -14.54 -15.36
N GLU A 77 -6.81 -15.14 -15.28
CA GLU A 77 -8.06 -14.52 -15.75
C GLU A 77 -8.53 -13.33 -14.92
N LYS A 78 -7.93 -13.12 -13.75
CA LYS A 78 -8.17 -11.98 -12.86
C LYS A 78 -6.97 -11.03 -12.79
N SER A 79 -5.90 -11.36 -13.48
CA SER A 79 -4.69 -10.54 -13.53
C SER A 79 -4.76 -9.57 -14.70
N LEU A 80 -4.17 -8.38 -14.50
CA LEU A 80 -4.05 -7.34 -15.52
C LEU A 80 -2.59 -7.27 -15.96
N THR A 81 -2.33 -7.36 -17.24
CA THR A 81 -0.98 -7.30 -17.82
C THR A 81 -0.85 -6.13 -18.78
N LYS A 82 0.39 -5.73 -19.12
CA LYS A 82 0.69 -4.57 -19.97
C LYS A 82 0.21 -3.25 -19.36
N VAL A 83 0.38 -3.14 -18.06
CA VAL A 83 0.17 -1.91 -17.30
C VAL A 83 1.50 -1.15 -17.25
N SER A 84 1.48 0.16 -17.46
CA SER A 84 2.72 0.95 -17.51
C SER A 84 3.11 1.42 -16.12
N TYR A 85 4.01 0.70 -15.49
CA TYR A 85 4.55 0.96 -14.16
C TYR A 85 3.46 1.10 -13.08
N PRO A 86 2.72 0.03 -12.74
CA PRO A 86 1.85 0.07 -11.58
C PRO A 86 2.70 0.10 -10.30
N ASN A 87 2.43 1.08 -9.43
CA ASN A 87 3.04 1.13 -8.10
C ASN A 87 2.08 0.52 -7.07
N ASN A 88 1.28 1.32 -6.42
CA ASN A 88 0.41 0.88 -5.34
C ASN A 88 -0.97 0.48 -5.83
N VAL A 89 -1.60 -0.39 -5.05
CA VAL A 89 -2.94 -0.94 -5.29
C VAL A 89 -3.73 -0.95 -3.99
N ASP A 90 -5.03 -0.67 -4.07
CA ASP A 90 -5.95 -0.77 -2.93
C ASP A 90 -7.33 -1.25 -3.37
N VAL A 91 -8.11 -1.79 -2.44
CA VAL A 91 -9.44 -2.33 -2.68
C VAL A 91 -10.48 -1.67 -1.79
N GLU A 92 -11.69 -1.48 -2.32
CA GLU A 92 -12.81 -0.95 -1.53
C GLU A 92 -14.11 -1.65 -1.90
N TYR A 93 -15.02 -1.73 -0.93
CA TYR A 93 -16.26 -2.50 -1.00
C TYR A 93 -17.48 -1.65 -1.27
N GLY A 94 -18.39 -2.15 -2.09
CA GLY A 94 -19.72 -1.59 -2.26
C GLY A 94 -19.76 -0.23 -2.93
N PHE A 95 -18.94 -0.03 -3.97
CA PHE A 95 -19.05 1.14 -4.83
C PHE A 95 -20.37 1.12 -5.60
N VAL A 96 -21.12 2.21 -5.54
CA VAL A 96 -22.44 2.33 -6.18
C VAL A 96 -22.28 2.69 -7.63
N LEU A 97 -22.62 1.74 -8.55
CA LEU A 97 -22.61 1.97 -10.00
C LEU A 97 -23.88 2.66 -10.51
N ASN A 98 -25.02 2.37 -9.85
CA ASN A 98 -26.32 3.00 -10.07
C ASN A 98 -27.24 2.67 -8.88
N ASP A 99 -28.46 3.18 -8.87
CA ASP A 99 -29.42 3.06 -7.76
C ASP A 99 -29.67 1.63 -7.26
N SER A 100 -29.36 0.61 -8.07
CA SER A 100 -29.63 -0.80 -7.74
C SER A 100 -28.42 -1.72 -7.80
N THR A 101 -27.24 -1.22 -8.22
CA THR A 101 -26.06 -2.06 -8.48
C THR A 101 -24.85 -1.51 -7.73
N THR A 102 -24.24 -2.37 -6.93
CA THR A 102 -22.94 -2.10 -6.29
C THR A 102 -21.91 -3.12 -6.74
N THR A 103 -20.65 -2.74 -6.70
CA THR A 103 -19.50 -3.62 -6.91
C THR A 103 -18.37 -3.25 -5.97
N ASP A 104 -17.50 -4.20 -5.68
CA ASP A 104 -16.23 -3.88 -5.05
C ASP A 104 -15.26 -3.40 -6.12
N ILE A 105 -14.30 -2.57 -5.76
CA ILE A 105 -13.37 -1.97 -6.71
C ILE A 105 -11.92 -2.20 -6.32
N LEU A 106 -11.09 -2.40 -7.35
CA LEU A 106 -9.64 -2.35 -7.30
C LEU A 106 -9.20 -1.01 -7.90
N VAL A 107 -8.35 -0.30 -7.19
CA VAL A 107 -7.74 0.95 -7.68
C VAL A 107 -6.23 0.81 -7.61
N PHE A 108 -5.53 1.18 -8.67
CA PHE A 108 -4.07 1.20 -8.69
C PHE A 108 -3.54 2.39 -9.48
N THR A 109 -2.31 2.78 -9.19
CA THR A 109 -1.62 3.82 -9.92
C THR A 109 -0.97 3.27 -11.17
N GLU A 110 -1.03 3.99 -12.28
CA GLU A 110 -0.31 3.71 -13.51
C GLU A 110 0.63 4.90 -13.79
N ARG A 111 1.87 4.80 -13.28
CA ARG A 111 2.82 5.90 -13.15
C ARG A 111 3.12 6.58 -14.48
N GLU A 112 3.50 5.81 -15.49
CA GLU A 112 3.97 6.34 -16.77
C GLU A 112 2.84 6.91 -17.64
N LYS A 113 1.58 6.63 -17.28
CA LYS A 113 0.40 7.25 -17.90
C LYS A 113 -0.21 8.38 -17.07
N HIS A 114 0.37 8.72 -15.92
CA HIS A 114 -0.09 9.77 -15.02
C HIS A 114 -1.56 9.62 -14.62
N GLN A 115 -1.97 8.39 -14.32
CA GLN A 115 -3.37 8.07 -14.06
C GLN A 115 -3.54 7.06 -12.93
N ILE A 116 -4.77 6.97 -12.43
CA ILE A 116 -5.23 5.86 -11.62
C ILE A 116 -6.21 5.02 -12.44
N ARG A 117 -6.22 3.72 -12.19
CA ARG A 117 -7.10 2.75 -12.83
C ARG A 117 -8.12 2.24 -11.83
N VAL A 118 -9.34 1.99 -12.31
CA VAL A 118 -10.44 1.48 -11.48
C VAL A 118 -11.09 0.29 -12.18
N TYR A 119 -11.11 -0.85 -11.49
CA TYR A 119 -11.72 -2.09 -11.99
C TYR A 119 -12.73 -2.64 -10.99
N SER A 120 -13.78 -3.30 -11.47
CA SER A 120 -14.70 -4.05 -10.60
C SER A 120 -14.08 -5.35 -10.12
N ILE A 121 -14.38 -5.76 -8.88
CA ILE A 121 -14.01 -7.05 -8.31
C ILE A 121 -15.31 -7.86 -8.06
N PRO A 122 -15.34 -9.16 -8.31
CA PRO A 122 -14.26 -10.02 -8.84
C PRO A 122 -14.21 -10.11 -10.37
N ASP A 123 -15.04 -9.37 -11.10
CA ASP A 123 -15.20 -9.50 -12.56
C ASP A 123 -14.05 -8.89 -13.37
N MET A 124 -13.21 -8.07 -12.75
CA MET A 124 -12.06 -7.37 -13.35
C MET A 124 -12.43 -6.58 -14.61
N LYS A 125 -13.61 -5.92 -14.59
CA LYS A 125 -14.06 -5.04 -15.68
C LYS A 125 -13.59 -3.61 -15.44
N PRO A 126 -12.99 -2.93 -16.43
CA PRO A 126 -12.58 -1.53 -16.28
C PRO A 126 -13.82 -0.64 -16.12
N LEU A 127 -13.77 0.26 -15.13
CA LEU A 127 -14.80 1.24 -14.82
C LEU A 127 -14.41 2.66 -15.25
N ASP A 128 -13.13 2.87 -15.54
CA ASP A 128 -12.45 4.15 -15.72
C ASP A 128 -12.32 4.61 -17.20
N LYS A 129 -12.90 3.87 -18.14
CA LYS A 129 -12.84 4.16 -19.60
C LYS A 129 -11.39 4.33 -20.12
N GLY A 130 -10.41 3.71 -19.49
CA GLY A 130 -9.00 3.74 -19.91
C GLY A 130 -8.08 4.48 -18.95
N GLY A 131 -8.60 5.00 -17.85
CA GLY A 131 -7.87 5.64 -16.74
C GLY A 131 -8.36 7.04 -16.42
N PHE A 132 -8.21 7.42 -15.15
CA PHE A 132 -8.47 8.78 -14.68
C PHE A 132 -7.14 9.51 -14.51
N GLN A 133 -6.93 10.57 -15.27
CA GLN A 133 -5.74 11.40 -15.17
C GLN A 133 -5.66 12.04 -13.78
N VAL A 134 -4.45 12.09 -13.22
CA VAL A 134 -4.18 12.73 -11.92
C VAL A 134 -3.15 13.84 -12.08
N PHE A 135 -3.14 14.79 -11.15
CA PHE A 135 -2.21 15.93 -11.11
C PHE A 135 -2.19 16.74 -12.43
N GLU A 136 -3.34 16.88 -13.10
CA GLU A 136 -3.44 17.51 -14.43
C GLU A 136 -3.00 18.97 -14.45
N ASP A 137 -3.12 19.68 -13.33
CA ASP A 137 -2.73 21.07 -13.18
C ASP A 137 -1.22 21.28 -12.96
N GLU A 138 -0.45 20.21 -12.85
CA GLU A 138 1.00 20.29 -12.78
C GLU A 138 1.64 20.43 -14.17
N ASN A 139 2.76 21.15 -14.23
CA ASN A 139 3.51 21.32 -15.47
C ASN A 139 4.77 20.44 -15.55
N ASN A 140 5.30 20.05 -14.38
CA ASN A 140 6.47 19.18 -14.29
C ASN A 140 6.02 17.71 -14.37
N VAL A 141 6.61 16.94 -15.28
CA VAL A 141 6.29 15.51 -15.50
C VAL A 141 6.49 14.69 -14.24
N GLU A 142 7.59 14.92 -13.48
CA GLU A 142 7.85 14.20 -12.23
C GLU A 142 6.76 14.44 -11.17
N MET A 143 6.15 15.64 -11.18
CA MET A 143 5.05 15.97 -10.29
C MET A 143 3.70 15.36 -10.73
N LYS A 144 3.62 14.81 -11.94
CA LYS A 144 2.43 14.11 -12.45
C LYS A 144 2.46 12.60 -12.21
N ARG A 145 3.63 12.04 -11.92
CA ARG A 145 3.80 10.60 -11.74
C ARG A 145 3.18 10.12 -10.44
N PRO A 146 2.03 9.43 -10.45
CA PRO A 146 1.44 8.88 -9.24
C PRO A 146 2.33 7.76 -8.67
N MET A 147 2.36 7.66 -7.35
CA MET A 147 3.05 6.63 -6.58
C MET A 147 2.03 5.85 -5.75
N GLY A 148 1.86 6.22 -4.50
CA GLY A 148 0.93 5.61 -3.58
C GLY A 148 -0.54 5.91 -3.89
N VAL A 149 -1.41 4.98 -3.54
CA VAL A 149 -2.86 5.16 -3.54
C VAL A 149 -3.48 4.44 -2.35
N SER A 150 -4.45 5.08 -1.71
CA SER A 150 -5.37 4.41 -0.79
C SER A 150 -6.77 4.97 -0.92
N ILE A 151 -7.76 4.14 -0.65
CA ILE A 151 -9.17 4.49 -0.85
C ILE A 151 -9.78 4.85 0.49
N TYR A 152 -10.52 5.95 0.49
CA TYR A 152 -11.34 6.39 1.62
C TYR A 152 -12.81 6.19 1.29
N LYS A 153 -13.50 5.40 2.10
CA LYS A 153 -14.94 5.31 2.12
C LYS A 153 -15.51 6.05 3.32
N ASN A 154 -16.22 7.11 3.05
CA ASN A 154 -16.81 7.90 4.14
C ASN A 154 -17.92 7.12 4.86
N PRO A 155 -17.76 6.79 6.15
CA PRO A 155 -18.73 5.98 6.89
C PRO A 155 -20.09 6.67 7.09
N GLU A 156 -20.16 8.02 6.94
CA GLU A 156 -21.41 8.77 7.12
C GLU A 156 -22.33 8.67 5.90
N ASN A 157 -21.79 8.55 4.69
CA ASN A 157 -22.59 8.62 3.46
C ASN A 157 -22.21 7.60 2.39
N GLY A 158 -21.19 6.77 2.61
CA GLY A 158 -20.71 5.75 1.69
C GLY A 158 -19.96 6.28 0.47
N ASN A 159 -19.67 7.58 0.38
CA ASN A 159 -18.91 8.14 -0.74
C ASN A 159 -17.47 7.63 -0.73
N ILE A 160 -16.99 7.26 -1.90
CA ILE A 160 -15.64 6.70 -2.09
C ILE A 160 -14.75 7.72 -2.81
N SER A 161 -13.51 7.83 -2.36
CA SER A 161 -12.48 8.65 -2.99
C SER A 161 -11.10 8.01 -2.86
N ALA A 162 -10.25 8.17 -3.89
CA ALA A 162 -8.85 7.79 -3.83
C ALA A 162 -8.00 8.97 -3.33
N ILE A 163 -7.05 8.68 -2.44
CA ILE A 163 -5.98 9.59 -2.02
C ILE A 163 -4.72 9.12 -2.71
N VAL A 164 -4.10 10.00 -3.50
CA VAL A 164 -2.99 9.66 -4.39
C VAL A 164 -1.79 10.53 -4.06
N SER A 165 -0.63 9.91 -3.90
CA SER A 165 0.66 10.58 -3.85
C SER A 165 1.33 10.61 -5.22
N ARG A 166 2.51 11.21 -5.29
CA ARG A 166 3.28 11.38 -6.52
C ARG A 166 4.79 11.26 -6.28
N LYS A 167 5.53 11.08 -7.35
CA LYS A 167 7.00 10.91 -7.31
C LYS A 167 7.72 12.13 -6.72
N SER A 168 7.25 13.32 -7.04
CA SER A 168 7.79 14.59 -6.55
C SER A 168 6.68 15.65 -6.48
N GLY A 169 6.81 16.62 -5.60
CA GLY A 169 5.76 17.63 -5.45
C GLY A 169 6.15 18.77 -4.52
N PRO A 170 5.21 19.69 -4.28
CA PRO A 170 5.41 20.79 -3.36
C PRO A 170 5.46 20.31 -1.91
N SER A 171 6.07 21.11 -1.03
CA SER A 171 6.12 20.83 0.41
C SER A 171 4.76 20.87 1.11
N ASP A 172 3.73 21.44 0.47
CA ASP A 172 2.36 21.49 0.98
C ASP A 172 1.37 21.22 -0.17
N GLY A 173 0.31 20.45 0.10
CA GLY A 173 -0.61 20.00 -0.95
C GLY A 173 -0.04 18.88 -1.83
N TYR A 174 0.82 18.03 -1.28
CA TYR A 174 1.46 16.94 -2.00
C TYR A 174 0.50 15.84 -2.44
N LEU A 175 -0.49 15.51 -1.60
CA LEU A 175 -1.51 14.50 -1.86
C LEU A 175 -2.75 15.13 -2.51
N TYR A 176 -3.29 14.44 -3.54
CA TYR A 176 -4.57 14.79 -4.13
C TYR A 176 -5.62 13.73 -3.79
N GLN A 177 -6.85 14.18 -3.50
CA GLN A 177 -7.98 13.30 -3.22
C GLN A 177 -9.04 13.46 -4.31
N TYR A 178 -9.41 12.33 -4.93
CA TYR A 178 -10.31 12.25 -6.07
C TYR A 178 -11.56 11.46 -5.69
N ALA A 179 -12.74 12.11 -5.73
CA ALA A 179 -14.01 11.43 -5.49
C ALA A 179 -14.42 10.64 -6.74
N PHE A 180 -14.86 9.41 -6.52
CA PHE A 180 -15.50 8.61 -7.55
C PHE A 180 -17.02 8.81 -7.51
N VAL A 181 -17.57 9.11 -8.67
CA VAL A 181 -19.01 9.32 -8.86
C VAL A 181 -19.45 8.48 -10.05
N SER A 182 -20.62 7.86 -9.95
CA SER A 182 -21.22 7.13 -11.05
C SER A 182 -22.56 7.72 -11.42
N ASP A 183 -22.81 7.88 -12.73
CA ASP A 183 -24.05 8.36 -13.31
C ASP A 183 -24.41 7.59 -14.58
N SER A 184 -25.38 8.08 -15.35
CA SER A 184 -25.81 7.45 -16.63
C SER A 184 -24.72 7.41 -17.71
N LEU A 185 -23.65 8.20 -17.57
CA LEU A 185 -22.50 8.23 -18.48
C LEU A 185 -21.37 7.31 -18.01
N GLY A 186 -21.47 6.72 -16.80
CA GLY A 186 -20.50 5.81 -16.20
C GLY A 186 -19.78 6.41 -15.01
N VAL A 187 -18.61 5.85 -14.67
CA VAL A 187 -17.81 6.31 -13.55
C VAL A 187 -16.94 7.51 -13.95
N HIS A 188 -16.84 8.47 -13.05
CA HIS A 188 -16.05 9.71 -13.18
C HIS A 188 -15.20 9.92 -11.94
N SER A 189 -14.06 10.60 -12.11
CA SER A 189 -13.15 11.01 -11.05
C SER A 189 -13.10 12.53 -10.97
N ASN A 190 -13.30 13.10 -9.78
CA ASN A 190 -13.28 14.54 -9.56
C ASN A 190 -12.30 14.90 -8.46
N LEU A 191 -11.35 15.80 -8.72
CA LEU A 191 -10.47 16.36 -7.70
C LEU A 191 -11.29 17.14 -6.67
N ILE A 192 -11.23 16.74 -5.40
CA ILE A 192 -11.99 17.38 -4.31
C ILE A 192 -11.11 18.00 -3.23
N ARG A 193 -9.80 17.65 -3.18
CA ARG A 193 -8.91 18.14 -2.13
C ARG A 193 -7.45 18.01 -2.55
N LYS A 194 -6.63 19.00 -2.16
CA LYS A 194 -5.18 18.95 -2.14
C LYS A 194 -4.72 19.16 -0.71
N PHE A 195 -3.87 18.31 -0.17
CA PHE A 195 -3.42 18.38 1.22
C PHE A 195 -2.12 17.62 1.42
N GLY A 196 -1.63 17.59 2.65
CA GLY A 196 -0.46 16.82 3.02
C GLY A 196 0.85 17.59 2.84
N LYS A 197 1.72 17.45 3.84
CA LYS A 197 3.08 17.98 3.82
C LYS A 197 4.05 16.96 3.27
N PHE A 198 5.11 17.48 2.66
CA PHE A 198 6.23 16.70 2.15
C PHE A 198 7.53 17.35 2.59
N SER A 199 8.48 16.58 3.11
CA SER A 199 9.78 17.06 3.57
C SER A 199 10.68 17.56 2.44
N GLY A 200 10.51 16.98 1.24
CA GLY A 200 11.39 17.23 0.09
C GLY A 200 12.64 16.35 0.08
N GLU A 201 12.75 15.38 1.00
CA GLU A 201 13.97 14.56 1.11
C GLU A 201 13.98 13.35 0.19
N LYS A 202 12.87 12.61 0.11
CA LYS A 202 12.70 11.45 -0.76
C LYS A 202 11.34 11.50 -1.45
N GLU A 203 10.48 10.54 -1.16
CA GLU A 203 9.14 10.45 -1.76
C GLU A 203 8.09 10.04 -0.72
N ILE A 204 6.84 10.01 -1.13
CA ILE A 204 5.72 9.47 -0.35
C ILE A 204 5.09 8.40 -1.22
N GLU A 205 5.34 7.15 -0.86
CA GLU A 205 4.78 5.99 -1.55
C GLU A 205 3.65 5.37 -0.75
N ALA A 206 3.90 4.93 0.47
CA ALA A 206 2.90 4.29 1.28
C ALA A 206 1.83 5.25 1.81
N ILE A 207 0.58 4.93 1.55
CA ILE A 207 -0.61 5.59 2.07
C ILE A 207 -1.58 4.52 2.56
N VAL A 208 -2.20 4.73 3.72
CA VAL A 208 -3.28 3.87 4.20
C VAL A 208 -4.38 4.70 4.84
N VAL A 209 -5.62 4.29 4.65
CA VAL A 209 -6.80 4.94 5.24
C VAL A 209 -7.44 4.06 6.29
N ASP A 210 -7.74 4.65 7.42
CA ASP A 210 -8.58 4.08 8.47
C ASP A 210 -9.99 4.65 8.38
N ASP A 211 -10.85 4.02 7.63
CA ASP A 211 -12.23 4.47 7.40
C ASP A 211 -13.02 4.60 8.70
N ALA A 212 -12.85 3.63 9.61
CA ALA A 212 -13.60 3.56 10.84
C ALA A 212 -13.26 4.72 11.81
N LEU A 213 -12.00 5.13 11.87
CA LEU A 213 -11.53 6.24 12.68
C LEU A 213 -11.46 7.55 11.88
N GLY A 214 -11.58 7.51 10.56
CA GLY A 214 -11.56 8.65 9.65
C GLY A 214 -10.21 9.33 9.52
N PHE A 215 -9.12 8.55 9.55
CA PHE A 215 -7.75 9.04 9.41
C PHE A 215 -7.07 8.49 8.16
N VAL A 216 -6.18 9.27 7.60
CA VAL A 216 -5.21 8.84 6.61
C VAL A 216 -3.80 8.98 7.19
N TYR A 217 -2.99 7.96 6.95
CA TYR A 217 -1.59 7.90 7.30
C TYR A 217 -0.75 7.74 6.04
N TYR A 218 0.41 8.36 6.00
CA TYR A 218 1.36 8.16 4.93
C TYR A 218 2.80 8.30 5.41
N SER A 219 3.72 7.59 4.78
CA SER A 219 5.14 7.71 5.02
C SER A 219 5.69 8.95 4.32
N ASP A 220 6.28 9.87 5.06
CA ASP A 220 7.21 10.85 4.52
C ASP A 220 8.60 10.26 4.78
N GLU A 221 9.14 9.58 3.79
CA GLU A 221 10.32 8.75 3.93
C GLU A 221 11.47 9.48 4.59
N SER A 222 12.24 8.78 5.40
CA SER A 222 13.34 9.31 6.24
C SER A 222 12.91 10.30 7.34
N VAL A 223 11.62 10.65 7.45
CA VAL A 223 11.10 11.62 8.42
C VAL A 223 10.15 11.00 9.43
N GLY A 224 9.11 10.29 8.96
CA GLY A 224 8.12 9.68 9.83
C GLY A 224 6.77 9.45 9.17
N ILE A 225 5.82 8.96 9.95
CA ILE A 225 4.46 8.71 9.52
C ILE A 225 3.61 9.93 9.83
N ARG A 226 3.04 10.54 8.80
CA ARG A 226 2.15 11.69 8.93
C ARG A 226 0.69 11.26 9.05
N LYS A 227 -0.08 11.95 9.87
CA LYS A 227 -1.49 11.67 10.14
C LYS A 227 -2.36 12.87 9.83
N TYR A 228 -3.43 12.65 9.08
CA TYR A 228 -4.45 13.64 8.74
C TYR A 228 -5.85 13.05 8.89
N HIS A 229 -6.87 13.91 8.86
CA HIS A 229 -8.24 13.44 8.65
C HIS A 229 -8.42 13.01 7.19
N ALA A 230 -9.07 11.86 6.95
CA ALA A 230 -9.40 11.37 5.61
C ALA A 230 -10.53 12.17 4.96
N SER A 231 -11.51 12.64 5.76
CA SER A 231 -12.63 13.45 5.27
C SER A 231 -12.20 14.87 4.90
N PRO A 232 -12.45 15.33 3.64
CA PRO A 232 -12.17 16.72 3.24
C PRO A 232 -12.88 17.78 4.10
N LYS A 233 -14.03 17.44 4.68
CA LYS A 233 -14.79 18.34 5.56
C LYS A 233 -14.05 18.71 6.86
N LYS A 234 -13.05 17.93 7.25
CA LYS A 234 -12.24 18.17 8.46
C LYS A 234 -11.02 19.09 8.19
N GLY A 235 -10.86 19.57 6.95
CA GLY A 235 -9.78 20.49 6.58
C GLY A 235 -8.45 19.80 6.33
N ASN A 236 -7.37 20.60 6.15
CA ASN A 236 -6.06 20.16 5.70
C ASN A 236 -4.97 20.19 6.78
N ALA A 237 -5.34 20.42 8.04
CA ALA A 237 -4.37 20.49 9.11
C ALA A 237 -3.76 19.11 9.41
N GLU A 238 -2.42 19.06 9.52
CA GLU A 238 -1.72 17.89 10.04
C GLU A 238 -2.09 17.66 11.50
N ILE A 239 -2.43 16.43 11.86
CA ILE A 239 -2.76 16.06 13.24
C ILE A 239 -1.48 15.76 14.00
N SER A 240 -0.60 14.94 13.42
CA SER A 240 0.68 14.56 14.01
C SER A 240 1.64 13.99 12.96
N ILE A 241 2.91 13.93 13.34
CA ILE A 241 3.93 13.09 12.74
C ILE A 241 4.55 12.25 13.86
N PHE A 242 4.85 10.97 13.59
CA PHE A 242 5.37 10.06 14.59
C PHE A 242 6.25 8.97 13.98
N GLY A 243 6.96 8.27 14.83
CA GLY A 243 7.62 6.99 14.56
C GLY A 243 8.96 7.07 13.84
N GLY A 244 9.40 8.23 13.33
CA GLY A 244 10.63 8.34 12.55
C GLY A 244 11.88 7.80 13.26
N GLU A 245 11.95 7.91 14.58
CA GLU A 245 13.05 7.40 15.40
C GLU A 245 13.17 5.87 15.47
N HIS A 246 12.16 5.15 14.99
CA HIS A 246 12.13 3.68 15.00
C HIS A 246 12.59 3.06 13.67
N PHE A 247 12.80 3.86 12.62
CA PHE A 247 13.22 3.42 11.31
C PHE A 247 14.70 3.70 11.05
N LYS A 248 15.30 2.81 10.26
CA LYS A 248 16.71 2.94 9.89
C LYS A 248 16.91 3.99 8.80
N ARG A 249 16.06 3.98 7.80
CA ARG A 249 16.02 4.96 6.68
C ARG A 249 14.64 5.08 6.07
N ASP A 250 14.32 4.23 5.11
CA ASP A 250 13.16 4.35 4.26
C ASP A 250 11.95 3.69 4.92
N ILE A 251 10.89 4.47 5.06
CA ILE A 251 9.62 4.08 5.63
C ILE A 251 8.69 3.79 4.46
N GLU A 252 8.54 2.51 4.17
CA GLU A 252 7.76 2.04 3.04
C GLU A 252 6.37 1.54 3.47
N GLY A 253 5.86 0.46 2.91
CA GLY A 253 4.49 -0.02 3.09
C GLY A 253 3.86 0.16 4.47
N ILE A 254 2.61 0.59 4.50
CA ILE A 254 1.81 0.76 5.73
C ILE A 254 0.52 -0.04 5.61
N ALA A 255 0.26 -0.94 6.57
CA ALA A 255 -0.99 -1.68 6.68
C ALA A 255 -1.68 -1.43 8.03
N ILE A 256 -3.00 -1.60 8.10
CA ILE A 256 -3.78 -1.42 9.33
C ILE A 256 -4.50 -2.70 9.74
N ALA A 257 -4.00 -3.37 10.78
CA ALA A 257 -4.71 -4.45 11.44
C ALA A 257 -5.78 -3.87 12.37
N THR A 258 -7.06 -4.10 12.05
CA THR A 258 -8.19 -3.53 12.80
C THR A 258 -8.85 -4.59 13.68
N TYR A 259 -9.07 -4.26 14.96
CA TYR A 259 -9.88 -5.04 15.88
C TYR A 259 -11.09 -4.22 16.37
N GLN A 260 -11.83 -4.76 17.31
CA GLN A 260 -13.03 -4.09 17.81
C GLN A 260 -12.72 -2.69 18.37
N GLY A 261 -13.49 -1.71 17.94
CA GLY A 261 -13.33 -0.30 18.34
C GLY A 261 -12.11 0.35 17.69
N ASP A 262 -11.30 1.02 18.49
CA ASP A 262 -10.05 1.69 18.06
C ASP A 262 -8.79 0.81 18.23
N ARG A 263 -8.96 -0.44 18.69
CA ARG A 263 -7.84 -1.37 18.85
C ARG A 263 -7.27 -1.81 17.52
N GLY A 264 -6.00 -2.13 17.53
CA GLY A 264 -5.28 -2.59 16.33
C GLY A 264 -3.87 -2.02 16.24
N PHE A 265 -3.29 -2.21 15.07
CA PHE A 265 -1.92 -1.80 14.80
C PHE A 265 -1.80 -1.17 13.41
N LEU A 266 -0.98 -0.12 13.33
CA LEU A 266 -0.33 0.22 12.07
C LEU A 266 0.95 -0.63 12.00
N ILE A 267 1.13 -1.33 10.89
CA ILE A 267 2.28 -2.19 10.61
C ILE A 267 3.03 -1.54 9.46
N VAL A 268 4.28 -1.16 9.70
CA VAL A 268 5.04 -0.30 8.77
C VAL A 268 6.38 -0.92 8.46
N SER A 269 6.71 -1.04 7.18
CA SER A 269 7.99 -1.57 6.71
C SER A 269 9.14 -0.63 7.07
N ASP A 270 10.23 -1.19 7.57
CA ASP A 270 11.55 -0.58 7.72
C ASP A 270 12.49 -1.26 6.72
N GLN A 271 12.47 -0.75 5.47
CA GLN A 271 13.02 -1.42 4.30
C GLN A 271 14.47 -1.89 4.51
N GLN A 272 15.39 -0.99 4.87
CA GLN A 272 16.82 -1.33 5.04
C GLN A 272 17.14 -2.06 6.34
N ASP A 273 16.17 -2.22 7.25
CA ASP A 273 16.30 -3.07 8.45
C ASP A 273 15.66 -4.45 8.26
N HIS A 274 15.00 -4.67 7.10
CA HIS A 274 14.29 -5.91 6.77
C HIS A 274 13.32 -6.33 7.86
N SER A 275 12.56 -5.37 8.37
CA SER A 275 11.71 -5.53 9.55
C SER A 275 10.45 -4.69 9.45
N PHE A 276 9.51 -4.93 10.35
CA PHE A 276 8.26 -4.18 10.45
C PHE A 276 8.09 -3.60 11.84
N ASN A 277 7.81 -2.31 11.89
CA ASN A 277 7.46 -1.58 13.10
C ASN A 277 5.94 -1.62 13.32
N PHE A 278 5.53 -1.95 14.53
CA PHE A 278 4.14 -1.99 14.95
C PHE A 278 3.84 -0.81 15.86
N PHE A 279 2.87 -0.01 15.48
CA PHE A 279 2.37 1.11 16.28
C PHE A 279 0.93 0.85 16.69
N SER A 280 0.55 1.29 17.88
CA SER A 280 -0.85 1.22 18.35
C SER A 280 -1.75 2.05 17.43
N ARG A 281 -2.81 1.47 16.89
CA ARG A 281 -3.79 2.16 16.04
C ARG A 281 -4.46 3.34 16.77
N SER A 282 -4.74 3.19 18.07
CA SER A 282 -5.42 4.23 18.85
C SER A 282 -4.51 5.39 19.25
N THR A 283 -3.26 5.11 19.65
CA THR A 283 -2.36 6.13 20.24
C THR A 283 -1.20 6.52 19.33
N ASN A 284 -0.93 5.74 18.27
CA ASN A 284 0.23 5.85 17.39
C ASN A 284 1.59 5.66 18.11
N SER A 285 1.59 5.10 19.32
CA SER A 285 2.81 4.76 20.05
C SER A 285 3.42 3.46 19.53
N PHE A 286 4.76 3.41 19.49
CA PHE A 286 5.51 2.20 19.14
C PHE A 286 5.19 1.06 20.11
N VAL A 287 5.01 -0.14 19.58
CA VAL A 287 4.70 -1.35 20.35
C VAL A 287 5.81 -2.37 20.26
N LYS A 288 6.24 -2.73 19.05
CA LYS A 288 7.28 -3.73 18.82
C LYS A 288 7.80 -3.67 17.38
N LYS A 289 8.89 -4.38 17.15
CA LYS A 289 9.47 -4.62 15.82
C LYS A 289 9.56 -6.12 15.58
N LEU A 290 9.27 -6.58 14.35
CA LEU A 290 9.38 -7.99 13.94
C LEU A 290 10.20 -8.10 12.67
N ASN A 291 10.97 -9.19 12.55
CA ASN A 291 11.58 -9.62 11.30
C ASN A 291 10.68 -10.70 10.68
N LEU A 292 10.12 -10.43 9.50
CA LEU A 292 9.21 -11.32 8.78
C LEU A 292 9.89 -12.05 7.61
N GLY A 293 11.21 -11.96 7.53
CA GLY A 293 12.02 -12.69 6.53
C GLY A 293 12.05 -12.06 5.14
N THR A 294 11.31 -10.97 4.90
CA THR A 294 11.32 -10.25 3.62
C THR A 294 12.57 -9.39 3.46
N LEU A 295 12.93 -9.15 2.21
CA LEU A 295 14.00 -8.23 1.82
C LEU A 295 13.40 -7.03 1.08
N GLU A 296 13.93 -5.82 1.33
CA GLU A 296 13.62 -4.56 0.62
C GLU A 296 12.10 -4.35 0.40
N THR A 297 11.30 -4.58 1.46
CA THR A 297 9.84 -4.55 1.38
C THR A 297 9.31 -3.15 1.11
N ASP A 298 8.70 -2.95 -0.06
CA ASP A 298 8.02 -1.72 -0.47
C ASP A 298 6.58 -1.67 0.06
N GLY A 299 5.78 -2.69 -0.17
CA GLY A 299 4.36 -2.70 0.18
C GLY A 299 3.93 -3.83 1.12
N CYS A 300 2.85 -3.62 1.86
CA CYS A 300 2.22 -4.65 2.68
C CYS A 300 0.73 -4.36 2.92
N ASP A 301 -0.03 -5.42 3.15
CA ASP A 301 -1.43 -5.31 3.57
C ASP A 301 -1.80 -6.36 4.61
N VAL A 302 -2.90 -6.14 5.35
CA VAL A 302 -3.33 -7.01 6.44
C VAL A 302 -4.83 -7.08 6.58
N THR A 303 -5.35 -8.28 6.80
CA THR A 303 -6.71 -8.46 7.28
C THR A 303 -6.75 -9.25 8.58
N THR A 304 -7.64 -8.86 9.48
CA THR A 304 -7.95 -9.59 10.71
C THR A 304 -9.19 -10.47 10.57
N GLU A 305 -9.81 -10.49 9.39
CA GLU A 305 -10.94 -11.35 9.07
C GLU A 305 -10.47 -12.76 8.73
N ALA A 306 -11.27 -13.76 9.05
CA ALA A 306 -10.98 -15.15 8.70
C ALA A 306 -11.09 -15.35 7.18
N LEU A 307 -10.06 -15.94 6.59
CA LEU A 307 -10.04 -16.35 5.18
C LEU A 307 -10.09 -17.88 5.08
N GLY A 308 -11.16 -18.47 5.63
CA GLY A 308 -11.35 -19.93 5.69
C GLY A 308 -10.43 -20.62 6.70
N SER A 309 -10.25 -21.92 6.50
CA SER A 309 -9.50 -22.79 7.43
C SER A 309 -7.99 -22.53 7.44
N LYS A 310 -7.45 -21.97 6.35
CA LYS A 310 -6.01 -21.72 6.18
C LYS A 310 -5.53 -20.50 6.97
N TYR A 311 -6.35 -19.46 7.01
CA TYR A 311 -6.06 -18.22 7.73
C TYR A 311 -7.23 -17.83 8.63
N PRO A 312 -7.50 -18.62 9.70
CA PRO A 312 -8.71 -18.48 10.52
C PRO A 312 -8.75 -17.20 11.35
N ASN A 313 -7.61 -16.54 11.54
CA ASN A 313 -7.50 -15.30 12.31
C ASN A 313 -6.98 -14.11 11.48
N GLY A 314 -6.90 -14.30 10.16
CA GLY A 314 -6.44 -13.27 9.23
C GLY A 314 -5.09 -13.55 8.60
N LEU A 315 -4.70 -12.66 7.73
CA LEU A 315 -3.52 -12.76 6.87
C LEU A 315 -2.78 -11.42 6.83
N PHE A 316 -1.47 -11.46 6.92
CA PHE A 316 -0.57 -10.37 6.58
C PHE A 316 0.17 -10.75 5.29
N VAL A 317 0.21 -9.83 4.34
CA VAL A 317 0.93 -9.99 3.07
C VAL A 317 1.99 -8.91 2.98
N SER A 318 3.18 -9.27 2.57
CA SER A 318 4.28 -8.32 2.33
C SER A 318 5.00 -8.64 1.03
N MET A 319 5.39 -7.59 0.33
CA MET A 319 6.29 -7.68 -0.82
C MET A 319 7.66 -8.21 -0.38
N ASN A 320 8.31 -8.96 -1.26
CA ASN A 320 9.69 -9.42 -1.11
C ASN A 320 10.45 -9.24 -2.44
N ASP A 321 11.70 -8.81 -2.36
CA ASP A 321 12.58 -8.45 -3.50
C ASP A 321 12.87 -9.61 -4.48
N GLU A 322 12.38 -10.81 -4.20
CA GLU A 322 12.52 -12.00 -5.05
C GLU A 322 11.37 -12.16 -6.07
N GLN A 323 10.63 -11.10 -6.39
CA GLN A 323 9.48 -11.09 -7.31
C GLN A 323 8.27 -11.88 -6.78
N ASP A 324 8.11 -11.96 -5.48
CA ASP A 324 7.04 -12.70 -4.83
C ASP A 324 6.48 -11.94 -3.63
N PHE A 325 5.40 -12.48 -3.06
CA PHE A 325 4.80 -11.98 -1.82
C PHE A 325 4.85 -13.05 -0.75
N PHE A 326 5.14 -12.63 0.48
CA PHE A 326 5.10 -13.50 1.64
C PHE A 326 3.76 -13.40 2.33
N PHE A 327 3.13 -14.55 2.55
CA PHE A 327 1.89 -14.70 3.30
C PHE A 327 2.20 -15.19 4.71
N HIS A 328 1.83 -14.40 5.72
CA HIS A 328 1.94 -14.80 7.12
C HIS A 328 0.55 -14.95 7.71
N ALA A 329 0.21 -16.16 8.21
CA ALA A 329 -0.96 -16.29 9.06
C ALA A 329 -0.82 -15.33 10.25
N LEU A 330 -1.85 -14.54 10.52
CA LEU A 330 -1.76 -13.43 11.46
C LEU A 330 -1.40 -13.89 12.89
N ASP A 331 -1.73 -15.14 13.25
CA ASP A 331 -1.34 -15.74 14.52
C ASP A 331 0.18 -15.83 14.71
N SER A 332 0.95 -15.99 13.63
CA SER A 332 2.41 -16.07 13.69
C SER A 332 3.04 -14.75 14.17
N LEU A 333 2.38 -13.64 13.94
CA LEU A 333 2.86 -12.31 14.34
C LEU A 333 2.65 -12.04 15.84
N LYS A 334 1.92 -12.93 16.56
CA LYS A 334 1.60 -12.78 17.98
C LYS A 334 1.03 -11.40 18.32
N ILE A 335 0.13 -10.91 17.47
CA ILE A 335 -0.64 -9.69 17.71
C ILE A 335 -1.90 -10.11 18.47
N ALA A 336 -2.03 -9.67 19.71
CA ALA A 336 -3.21 -9.98 20.51
C ALA A 336 -4.45 -9.29 19.93
N LYS A 337 -5.59 -10.03 19.86
CA LYS A 337 -6.89 -9.49 19.50
C LYS A 337 -7.45 -8.54 20.56
#